data_3ae2ad56a6fd644f17d026b4b0d835b0
#
_entry.id   3ae2ad56a6fd644f17d026b4b0d835b0
#
_cell.length_a   1.000
_cell.length_b   1.000
_cell.length_c   1.000
_cell.angle_alpha   90.00
_cell.angle_beta   90.00
_cell.angle_gamma   90.00
#
_symmetry.space_group_name_H-M   'P 1'
#
loop_
_entity.id
_entity.type
_entity.pdbx_description
1 polymer ?
#
loop_
_entity_poly.entity_id
_entity_poly.type
_entity_poly.pdbx_seq_one_letter_code
_entity_poly.pdbx_strand_id
1 'polypeptide(L)'
;MDDNRTNEVKDDYGDGFYVDDNTVSSRSYVAEEPEEQGSNRRIRIKKRKSFISRLLTVLVIIVVIMLSSVMAVVGVILMRINYTNEMPDHNVAENQGITLMSKNGVQNIMVFGEDKHEEGYHGRSDAMILITIDSNNNKLKQTSFLRDLYLFIPGYGYDKLNAAYAYGGPALSVETIEYNFHIKIDDYIIIDFNSFTDIVDSLGGLDMNLTYEEVEYIDWQSYRNKQTDSEKELNADNYSYELNDDGDYVTKIHLNGRQALWYARNRDSAGSDFDRAWRQRMVIDTVLSKLKSADPFRLSAVGISVSPYVTTNMSPAAVTGKAASLIGALNWDREQYRVPQRDNYYDQWTDNAGLALVITDEDKARVELTEFIFGE
;
A
#
# COMPACT_ATOMS: atom_id res chain seq x y z
N MET A 1 -30.41 -77.07 15.39
CA MET A 1 -29.23 -77.61 14.73
C MET A 1 -28.17 -76.59 14.90
N ASP A 2 -27.47 -76.66 15.99
CA ASP A 2 -26.10 -77.18 16.19
C ASP A 2 -25.08 -76.24 15.51
N ASP A 3 -24.04 -75.82 16.10
CA ASP A 3 -23.46 -75.91 17.43
C ASP A 3 -22.11 -75.16 17.39
N ASN A 4 -21.74 -74.52 18.49
CA ASN A 4 -20.42 -74.49 19.10
C ASN A 4 -19.28 -73.74 18.42
N ARG A 5 -18.46 -73.07 19.10
CA ARG A 5 -17.98 -72.74 20.47
C ARG A 5 -16.90 -71.74 20.45
N THR A 6 -17.06 -70.75 21.24
CA THR A 6 -16.12 -70.06 22.15
C THR A 6 -14.67 -70.52 22.17
N ASN A 7 -13.74 -69.55 22.26
CA ASN A 7 -12.77 -69.52 23.34
C ASN A 7 -12.21 -68.08 23.59
N GLU A 8 -12.66 -67.59 24.73
CA GLU A 8 -11.96 -66.48 25.46
C GLU A 8 -10.70 -67.04 26.09
N VAL A 9 -9.62 -66.30 26.14
CA VAL A 9 -8.57 -66.46 27.13
C VAL A 9 -8.36 -65.09 27.84
N LYS A 10 -8.75 -65.14 29.11
CA LYS A 10 -8.50 -64.08 30.09
C LYS A 10 -7.06 -64.13 30.56
N ASP A 11 -6.50 -62.93 30.70
CA ASP A 11 -5.31 -62.65 31.51
C ASP A 11 -5.71 -62.64 32.98
N ASP A 12 -4.94 -63.29 33.81
CA ASP A 12 -5.07 -63.19 35.25
C ASP A 12 -3.71 -62.81 35.87
N TYR A 13 -3.73 -61.76 36.65
CA TYR A 13 -2.63 -61.28 37.51
C TYR A 13 -2.71 -62.08 38.83
N GLY A 14 -1.54 -62.48 39.37
CA GLY A 14 -1.48 -62.97 40.72
C GLY A 14 -0.07 -62.93 41.29
N ASP A 15 0.15 -61.93 42.16
CA ASP A 15 1.31 -61.82 43.05
C ASP A 15 1.29 -63.00 44.08
N GLY A 16 2.48 -63.47 44.45
CA GLY A 16 2.59 -64.39 45.60
C GLY A 16 4.02 -64.75 45.91
N PHE A 17 4.63 -64.05 46.86
CA PHE A 17 5.84 -64.42 47.58
C PHE A 17 5.62 -65.65 48.39
N TYR A 18 6.53 -66.65 48.42
CA TYR A 18 6.94 -67.40 49.60
C TYR A 18 8.37 -67.97 49.45
N VAL A 19 9.17 -67.67 50.49
CA VAL A 19 10.45 -68.26 50.79
C VAL A 19 10.19 -69.52 51.62
N ASP A 20 10.85 -70.65 51.36
CA ASP A 20 11.39 -71.48 52.44
C ASP A 20 12.52 -72.41 52.02
N ASP A 21 13.34 -72.69 53.01
CA ASP A 21 14.66 -73.30 53.04
C ASP A 21 14.71 -74.81 52.96
N ASN A 22 15.91 -75.25 52.66
CA ASN A 22 16.60 -76.47 53.08
C ASN A 22 16.55 -77.72 52.21
N THR A 23 17.60 -78.15 51.76
CA THR A 23 18.61 -79.17 52.10
C THR A 23 19.21 -79.89 50.89
N VAL A 24 20.48 -79.68 50.79
CA VAL A 24 21.57 -80.58 50.44
C VAL A 24 21.26 -81.92 49.66
N SER A 25 21.89 -82.07 48.49
CA SER A 25 22.73 -83.22 48.16
C SER A 25 23.47 -83.05 46.82
N SER A 26 24.75 -83.29 46.88
CA SER A 26 25.73 -83.29 45.80
C SER A 26 25.51 -84.45 44.80
N ARG A 27 25.62 -84.08 43.49
CA ARG A 27 26.22 -84.96 42.47
C ARG A 27 26.65 -84.21 41.26
N SER A 28 27.95 -84.27 40.98
CA SER A 28 28.63 -83.75 39.82
C SER A 28 28.18 -84.47 38.54
N TYR A 29 27.77 -83.73 37.57
CA TYR A 29 27.85 -84.08 36.16
C TYR A 29 28.43 -82.93 35.37
N VAL A 30 29.51 -83.23 34.64
CA VAL A 30 30.11 -82.43 33.63
C VAL A 30 29.12 -82.49 32.44
N ALA A 31 28.63 -81.35 32.02
CA ALA A 31 27.94 -81.19 30.76
C ALA A 31 28.56 -80.06 29.97
N GLU A 32 28.86 -80.38 28.75
CA GLU A 32 29.47 -79.52 27.73
C GLU A 32 28.71 -78.20 27.53
N GLU A 33 29.43 -77.15 27.36
CA GLU A 33 28.90 -75.82 26.98
C GLU A 33 28.37 -75.88 25.57
N PRO A 34 27.13 -75.40 25.31
CA PRO A 34 26.69 -75.06 23.96
C PRO A 34 27.17 -73.64 23.62
N GLU A 35 27.84 -73.50 22.49
CA GLU A 35 28.21 -72.22 21.88
C GLU A 35 27.02 -71.29 21.79
N GLU A 36 27.11 -70.12 22.48
CA GLU A 36 26.23 -69.01 22.31
C GLU A 36 26.46 -68.35 20.96
N GLN A 37 25.63 -68.70 19.95
CA GLN A 37 25.47 -67.83 18.79
C GLN A 37 24.70 -66.56 19.21
N GLY A 38 25.42 -65.55 19.56
CA GLY A 38 24.94 -64.21 19.90
C GLY A 38 24.24 -63.54 18.74
N SER A 39 22.97 -63.78 18.60
CA SER A 39 22.07 -63.01 17.75
C SER A 39 21.81 -61.64 18.41
N ASN A 40 22.63 -60.63 18.10
CA ASN A 40 22.38 -59.25 18.46
C ASN A 40 21.16 -58.70 17.72
N ARG A 41 19.95 -59.06 18.10
CA ARG A 41 18.71 -58.38 17.71
C ARG A 41 18.67 -57.05 18.43
N ARG A 42 19.19 -56.01 17.77
CA ARG A 42 18.94 -54.61 18.18
C ARG A 42 17.43 -54.35 18.10
N ILE A 43 16.77 -54.36 19.24
CA ILE A 43 15.36 -53.96 19.36
C ILE A 43 15.33 -52.46 19.02
N ARG A 44 14.89 -52.14 17.79
CA ARG A 44 14.60 -50.76 17.38
C ARG A 44 13.31 -50.37 18.12
N ILE A 45 13.45 -49.70 19.26
CA ILE A 45 12.35 -49.05 19.95
C ILE A 45 11.89 -47.92 19.05
N LYS A 46 10.80 -48.13 18.29
CA LYS A 46 10.10 -47.05 17.58
C LYS A 46 9.52 -46.11 18.64
N LYS A 47 10.24 -45.02 18.98
CA LYS A 47 9.67 -43.96 19.82
C LYS A 47 8.38 -43.47 19.17
N ARG A 48 7.24 -43.81 19.74
CA ARG A 48 5.94 -43.28 19.34
C ARG A 48 5.99 -41.77 19.58
N LYS A 49 6.02 -40.96 18.50
CA LYS A 49 5.98 -39.47 18.63
C LYS A 49 4.74 -39.15 19.47
N SER A 50 4.93 -38.44 20.57
CA SER A 50 3.88 -37.94 21.46
C SER A 50 2.81 -37.20 20.64
N PHE A 51 1.55 -37.26 21.03
CA PHE A 51 0.45 -36.52 20.43
C PHE A 51 0.80 -35.03 20.28
N ILE A 52 1.43 -34.45 21.32
CA ILE A 52 1.94 -33.05 21.33
C ILE A 52 2.95 -32.79 20.20
N SER A 53 3.89 -33.74 19.95
CA SER A 53 4.87 -33.57 18.88
C SER A 53 4.25 -33.63 17.47
N ARG A 54 3.15 -34.37 17.30
CA ARG A 54 2.38 -34.39 16.05
C ARG A 54 1.60 -33.10 15.87
N LEU A 55 0.96 -32.59 16.93
CA LEU A 55 0.25 -31.32 16.92
C LEU A 55 1.19 -30.15 16.58
N LEU A 56 2.38 -30.10 17.23
CA LEU A 56 3.41 -29.11 16.90
C LEU A 56 3.88 -29.22 15.44
N THR A 57 4.06 -30.43 14.93
CA THR A 57 4.47 -30.61 13.53
C THR A 57 3.39 -30.09 12.57
N VAL A 58 2.10 -30.38 12.83
CA VAL A 58 0.98 -29.86 12.03
C VAL A 58 0.92 -28.34 12.10
N LEU A 59 1.07 -27.76 13.30
CA LEU A 59 1.10 -26.29 13.46
C LEU A 59 2.23 -25.66 12.65
N VAL A 60 3.44 -26.21 12.72
CA VAL A 60 4.58 -25.73 11.92
C VAL A 60 4.30 -25.81 10.42
N ILE A 61 3.70 -26.92 9.96
CA ILE A 61 3.32 -27.08 8.54
C ILE A 61 2.30 -26.00 8.14
N ILE A 62 1.29 -25.73 8.95
CA ILE A 62 0.28 -24.70 8.69
C ILE A 62 0.96 -23.31 8.60
N VAL A 63 1.85 -22.99 9.53
CA VAL A 63 2.60 -21.72 9.51
C VAL A 63 3.46 -21.59 8.25
N VAL A 64 4.16 -22.67 7.86
CA VAL A 64 4.97 -22.68 6.63
C VAL A 64 4.10 -22.48 5.39
N ILE A 65 2.94 -23.14 5.31
CA ILE A 65 1.99 -22.97 4.20
C ILE A 65 1.49 -21.53 4.16
N MET A 66 1.10 -20.94 5.29
CA MET A 66 0.67 -19.53 5.37
C MET A 66 1.76 -18.57 4.91
N LEU A 67 2.98 -18.72 5.41
CA LEU A 67 4.10 -17.88 5.01
C LEU A 67 4.41 -18.02 3.51
N SER A 68 4.37 -19.24 2.99
CA SER A 68 4.59 -19.50 1.56
C SER A 68 3.51 -18.87 0.69
N SER A 69 2.24 -18.89 1.12
CA SER A 69 1.13 -18.25 0.38
C SER A 69 1.26 -16.72 0.37
N VAL A 70 1.64 -16.10 1.49
CA VAL A 70 1.90 -14.67 1.55
C VAL A 70 3.06 -14.29 0.62
N MET A 71 4.17 -15.05 0.66
CA MET A 71 5.31 -14.80 -0.23
C MET A 71 4.93 -14.95 -1.71
N ALA A 72 4.08 -15.92 -2.06
CA ALA A 72 3.59 -16.09 -3.43
C ALA A 72 2.75 -14.88 -3.88
N VAL A 73 1.85 -14.38 -3.05
CA VAL A 73 1.04 -13.18 -3.33
C VAL A 73 1.94 -11.95 -3.54
N VAL A 74 2.88 -11.71 -2.63
CA VAL A 74 3.86 -10.61 -2.77
C VAL A 74 4.66 -10.76 -4.07
N GLY A 75 5.13 -11.97 -4.38
CA GLY A 75 5.83 -12.24 -5.64
C GLY A 75 5.00 -11.91 -6.89
N VAL A 76 3.72 -12.28 -6.91
CA VAL A 76 2.81 -11.94 -8.02
C VAL A 76 2.62 -10.43 -8.15
N ILE A 77 2.42 -9.71 -7.04
CA ILE A 77 2.29 -8.25 -7.03
C ILE A 77 3.55 -7.61 -7.63
N LEU A 78 4.73 -7.98 -7.12
CA LEU A 78 6.00 -7.42 -7.58
C LEU A 78 6.29 -7.70 -9.05
N MET A 79 5.89 -8.86 -9.58
CA MET A 79 6.05 -9.21 -11.00
C MET A 79 5.14 -8.39 -11.94
N ARG A 80 4.08 -7.80 -11.42
CA ARG A 80 3.07 -7.06 -12.21
C ARG A 80 3.27 -5.55 -12.21
N ILE A 81 4.05 -5.03 -11.27
CA ILE A 81 4.39 -3.60 -11.20
C ILE A 81 5.31 -3.25 -12.38
N ASN A 82 5.09 -2.08 -12.97
CA ASN A 82 5.95 -1.52 -14.00
C ASN A 82 7.10 -0.75 -13.34
N TYR A 83 8.33 -1.26 -13.51
CA TYR A 83 9.52 -0.60 -12.98
C TYR A 83 10.16 0.28 -14.04
N THR A 84 10.51 1.52 -13.66
CA THR A 84 11.25 2.43 -14.52
C THR A 84 12.66 2.66 -13.99
N ASN A 85 13.58 2.97 -14.91
CA ASN A 85 14.96 3.34 -14.58
C ASN A 85 15.17 4.85 -14.52
N GLU A 86 14.11 5.64 -14.63
CA GLU A 86 14.17 7.09 -14.51
C GLU A 86 14.34 7.48 -13.04
N MET A 87 15.60 7.69 -12.65
CA MET A 87 15.96 8.04 -11.27
C MET A 87 16.21 9.53 -11.16
N PRO A 88 15.63 10.22 -10.14
CA PRO A 88 15.99 11.61 -9.84
C PRO A 88 17.48 11.73 -9.50
N ASP A 89 18.13 12.76 -10.01
CA ASP A 89 19.50 13.10 -9.58
C ASP A 89 19.45 14.05 -8.38
N HIS A 90 19.44 13.51 -7.19
CA HIS A 90 19.43 14.29 -5.94
C HIS A 90 20.64 15.24 -5.81
N ASN A 91 21.75 14.99 -6.55
CA ASN A 91 22.92 15.87 -6.54
C ASN A 91 22.67 17.19 -7.29
N VAL A 92 21.61 17.30 -8.08
CA VAL A 92 21.27 18.58 -8.78
C VAL A 92 21.12 19.72 -7.77
N ALA A 93 20.42 19.52 -6.68
CA ALA A 93 20.29 20.48 -5.59
C ALA A 93 21.61 20.63 -4.80
N GLU A 94 22.24 19.52 -4.43
CA GLU A 94 23.48 19.49 -3.65
C GLU A 94 24.64 20.22 -4.36
N ASN A 95 24.77 20.07 -5.68
CA ASN A 95 25.78 20.77 -6.50
C ASN A 95 25.58 22.29 -6.52
N GLN A 96 24.41 22.79 -6.17
CA GLN A 96 24.11 24.21 -5.98
C GLN A 96 24.25 24.68 -4.51
N GLY A 97 24.77 23.82 -3.62
CA GLY A 97 24.93 24.10 -2.20
C GLY A 97 23.63 23.96 -1.39
N ILE A 98 22.60 23.35 -1.96
CA ILE A 98 21.32 23.08 -1.28
C ILE A 98 21.42 21.76 -0.54
N THR A 99 21.18 21.76 0.76
CA THR A 99 21.09 20.54 1.56
C THR A 99 19.65 20.05 1.56
N LEU A 100 19.41 18.83 1.06
CA LEU A 100 18.10 18.21 1.08
C LEU A 100 17.81 17.65 2.48
N MET A 101 16.74 18.15 3.09
CA MET A 101 16.30 17.69 4.39
C MET A 101 15.68 16.31 4.30
N SER A 102 16.14 15.41 5.18
CA SER A 102 15.60 14.06 5.37
C SER A 102 15.69 13.68 6.84
N LYS A 103 14.80 12.80 7.30
CA LYS A 103 14.76 12.36 8.70
C LYS A 103 14.51 10.86 8.77
N ASN A 104 15.30 10.18 9.60
CA ASN A 104 15.08 8.75 9.85
C ASN A 104 13.66 8.51 10.38
N GLY A 105 12.96 7.51 9.84
CA GLY A 105 11.57 7.21 10.20
C GLY A 105 10.53 8.04 9.44
N VAL A 106 10.94 8.96 8.57
CA VAL A 106 10.08 9.69 7.63
C VAL A 106 10.39 9.22 6.21
N GLN A 107 9.36 8.84 5.45
CA GLN A 107 9.46 8.39 4.07
C GLN A 107 8.58 9.27 3.20
N ASN A 108 9.16 9.84 2.15
CA ASN A 108 8.51 10.74 1.21
C ASN A 108 8.37 10.05 -0.16
N ILE A 109 7.12 9.81 -0.59
CA ILE A 109 6.80 9.15 -1.87
C ILE A 109 5.95 10.12 -2.70
N MET A 110 6.47 10.55 -3.86
CA MET A 110 5.70 11.38 -4.77
C MET A 110 4.72 10.54 -5.60
N VAL A 111 3.47 10.94 -5.65
CA VAL A 111 2.44 10.34 -6.50
C VAL A 111 2.12 11.30 -7.63
N PHE A 112 2.34 10.86 -8.86
CA PHE A 112 2.00 11.60 -10.08
C PHE A 112 0.74 11.05 -10.71
N GLY A 113 -0.22 11.92 -10.99
CA GLY A 113 -1.35 11.63 -11.87
C GLY A 113 -1.03 12.09 -13.30
N GLU A 114 -0.75 11.16 -14.20
CA GLU A 114 -0.34 11.46 -15.58
C GLU A 114 -1.55 11.49 -16.52
N ASP A 115 -1.63 12.54 -17.34
CA ASP A 115 -2.52 12.59 -18.51
C ASP A 115 -1.74 12.14 -19.77
N LYS A 116 -1.68 10.81 -19.96
CA LYS A 116 -0.92 10.21 -21.06
C LYS A 116 -1.78 10.14 -22.31
N HIS A 117 -1.39 10.89 -23.35
CA HIS A 117 -2.11 10.90 -24.62
C HIS A 117 -1.44 10.09 -25.74
N GLU A 118 -0.11 9.89 -25.72
CA GLU A 118 0.64 9.19 -26.76
C GLU A 118 1.80 8.37 -26.18
N GLU A 119 2.10 7.23 -26.82
CA GLU A 119 3.28 6.43 -26.47
C GLU A 119 4.58 7.18 -26.81
N GLY A 120 5.48 7.26 -25.83
CA GLY A 120 6.83 7.83 -26.00
C GLY A 120 6.95 9.32 -25.64
N TYR A 121 5.87 9.99 -25.24
CA TYR A 121 5.90 11.32 -24.68
C TYR A 121 5.43 11.31 -23.23
N HIS A 122 6.19 11.96 -22.34
CA HIS A 122 5.65 12.30 -21.03
C HIS A 122 4.49 13.27 -21.23
N GLY A 123 3.30 12.90 -20.75
CA GLY A 123 2.17 13.81 -20.67
C GLY A 123 2.47 14.97 -19.72
N ARG A 124 1.47 15.69 -19.28
CA ARG A 124 1.60 16.60 -18.14
C ARG A 124 1.07 15.91 -16.89
N SER A 125 1.75 16.09 -15.77
CA SER A 125 1.17 15.68 -14.51
C SER A 125 0.17 16.73 -14.02
N ASP A 126 -1.09 16.33 -13.91
CA ASP A 126 -2.17 17.18 -13.39
C ASP A 126 -2.37 17.03 -11.88
N ALA A 127 -1.77 16.01 -11.27
CA ALA A 127 -1.78 15.77 -9.84
C ALA A 127 -0.36 15.42 -9.36
N MET A 128 0.16 16.18 -8.41
CA MET A 128 1.47 15.97 -7.78
C MET A 128 1.27 15.99 -6.27
N ILE A 129 1.21 14.81 -5.66
CA ILE A 129 0.90 14.64 -4.24
C ILE A 129 2.02 13.86 -3.55
N LEU A 130 2.66 14.50 -2.58
CA LEU A 130 3.65 13.84 -1.73
C LEU A 130 2.92 13.12 -0.59
N ILE A 131 3.14 11.82 -0.49
CA ILE A 131 2.71 11.00 0.64
C ILE A 131 3.89 10.86 1.58
N THR A 132 3.75 11.37 2.80
CA THR A 132 4.75 11.25 3.85
C THR A 132 4.28 10.27 4.91
N ILE A 133 5.05 9.20 5.11
CA ILE A 133 4.85 8.22 6.18
C ILE A 133 5.79 8.60 7.33
N ASP A 134 5.26 9.23 8.37
CA ASP A 134 6.02 9.69 9.54
C ASP A 134 5.86 8.68 10.69
N SER A 135 6.76 7.72 10.74
CA SER A 135 6.77 6.67 11.78
C SER A 135 7.16 7.20 13.16
N ASN A 136 7.77 8.37 13.24
CA ASN A 136 8.19 8.96 14.51
C ASN A 136 6.98 9.52 15.28
N ASN A 137 6.01 10.08 14.54
CA ASN A 137 4.84 10.75 15.09
C ASN A 137 3.54 9.98 14.85
N ASN A 138 3.59 8.80 14.18
CA ASN A 138 2.43 8.02 13.75
C ASN A 138 1.46 8.85 12.90
N LYS A 139 1.98 9.55 11.91
CA LYS A 139 1.21 10.40 11.00
C LYS A 139 1.38 9.98 9.56
N LEU A 140 0.28 10.03 8.82
CA LEU A 140 0.25 9.89 7.37
C LEU A 140 -0.15 11.25 6.78
N LYS A 141 0.80 11.90 6.09
CA LYS A 141 0.62 13.27 5.61
C LYS A 141 0.50 13.30 4.09
N GLN A 142 -0.32 14.19 3.57
CA GLN A 142 -0.53 14.40 2.14
C GLN A 142 -0.24 15.86 1.80
N THR A 143 0.73 16.11 0.93
CA THR A 143 1.05 17.45 0.44
C THR A 143 0.78 17.56 -1.05
N SER A 144 -0.15 18.42 -1.49
CA SER A 144 -0.36 18.71 -2.89
C SER A 144 0.56 19.85 -3.34
N PHE A 145 1.31 19.65 -4.43
CA PHE A 145 1.98 20.72 -5.17
C PHE A 145 1.09 21.12 -6.33
N LEU A 146 0.72 22.40 -6.39
CA LEU A 146 -0.13 22.87 -7.47
C LEU A 146 0.66 22.88 -8.79
N ARG A 147 0.05 22.37 -9.86
CA ARG A 147 0.69 22.19 -11.17
C ARG A 147 1.15 23.49 -11.83
N ASP A 148 0.45 24.61 -11.54
CA ASP A 148 0.72 25.93 -12.11
C ASP A 148 1.71 26.76 -11.28
N LEU A 149 2.35 26.16 -10.24
CA LEU A 149 3.45 26.77 -9.49
C LEU A 149 4.59 27.13 -10.44
N TYR A 150 5.00 28.39 -10.42
CA TYR A 150 6.13 28.94 -11.20
C TYR A 150 7.42 28.73 -10.43
N LEU A 151 8.20 27.76 -10.83
CA LEU A 151 9.40 27.30 -10.12
C LEU A 151 10.61 27.25 -11.05
N PHE A 152 11.80 27.30 -10.48
CA PHE A 152 13.02 27.03 -11.23
C PHE A 152 13.13 25.52 -11.52
N ILE A 153 13.13 25.17 -12.81
CA ILE A 153 13.31 23.81 -13.30
C ILE A 153 14.78 23.63 -13.66
N PRO A 154 15.54 22.74 -13.00
CA PRO A 154 16.95 22.50 -13.28
C PRO A 154 17.18 22.20 -14.77
N GLY A 155 18.13 22.93 -15.37
CA GLY A 155 18.46 22.81 -16.80
C GLY A 155 17.52 23.55 -17.77
N TYR A 156 16.36 24.06 -17.33
CA TYR A 156 15.34 24.68 -18.18
C TYR A 156 14.99 26.13 -17.79
N GLY A 157 15.25 26.53 -16.53
CA GLY A 157 14.88 27.85 -16.01
C GLY A 157 13.47 27.86 -15.40
N TYR A 158 12.89 29.05 -15.23
CA TYR A 158 11.59 29.18 -14.58
C TYR A 158 10.44 28.81 -15.52
N ASP A 159 9.58 27.89 -15.07
CA ASP A 159 8.33 27.52 -15.74
C ASP A 159 7.35 26.91 -14.72
N LYS A 160 6.15 26.56 -15.17
CA LYS A 160 5.18 25.84 -14.35
C LYS A 160 5.70 24.46 -13.94
N LEU A 161 5.42 24.03 -12.72
CA LEU A 161 5.86 22.73 -12.21
C LEU A 161 5.43 21.55 -13.12
N ASN A 162 4.24 21.60 -13.72
CA ASN A 162 3.79 20.55 -14.64
C ASN A 162 4.58 20.53 -15.97
N ALA A 163 5.32 21.59 -16.30
CA ALA A 163 6.22 21.62 -17.44
C ALA A 163 7.48 20.77 -17.16
N ALA A 164 7.96 20.71 -15.91
CA ALA A 164 9.06 19.84 -15.53
C ALA A 164 8.75 18.37 -15.87
N TYR A 165 7.51 17.95 -15.63
CA TYR A 165 7.06 16.59 -16.00
C TYR A 165 7.09 16.37 -17.52
N ALA A 166 6.65 17.34 -18.30
CA ALA A 166 6.68 17.26 -19.77
C ALA A 166 8.11 17.29 -20.35
N TYR A 167 9.07 17.99 -19.68
CA TYR A 167 10.44 18.11 -20.14
C TYR A 167 11.32 16.91 -19.81
N GLY A 168 11.17 16.34 -18.62
CA GLY A 168 12.05 15.29 -18.13
C GLY A 168 11.35 14.26 -17.21
N GLY A 169 10.03 14.11 -17.36
CA GLY A 169 9.26 13.11 -16.65
C GLY A 169 9.20 13.29 -15.14
N PRO A 170 8.89 12.20 -14.43
CA PRO A 170 8.78 12.20 -12.98
C PRO A 170 10.09 12.55 -12.28
N ALA A 171 11.24 12.13 -12.84
CA ALA A 171 12.55 12.38 -12.27
C ALA A 171 12.83 13.90 -12.18
N LEU A 172 12.70 14.63 -13.29
CA LEU A 172 12.91 16.09 -13.31
C LEU A 172 11.88 16.82 -12.43
N SER A 173 10.65 16.34 -12.33
CA SER A 173 9.65 16.91 -11.42
C SER A 173 10.05 16.77 -9.95
N VAL A 174 10.60 15.61 -9.56
CA VAL A 174 11.16 15.39 -8.22
C VAL A 174 12.32 16.34 -7.97
N GLU A 175 13.31 16.39 -8.88
CA GLU A 175 14.46 17.30 -8.82
C GLU A 175 14.03 18.76 -8.70
N THR A 176 12.99 19.16 -9.42
CA THR A 176 12.43 20.53 -9.37
C THR A 176 11.85 20.82 -7.98
N ILE A 177 11.10 19.90 -7.39
CA ILE A 177 10.54 20.09 -6.04
C ILE A 177 11.65 20.10 -4.99
N GLU A 178 12.61 19.18 -5.08
CA GLU A 178 13.77 19.11 -4.17
C GLU A 178 14.60 20.39 -4.22
N TYR A 179 14.87 20.91 -5.43
CA TYR A 179 15.62 22.15 -5.64
C TYR A 179 14.96 23.37 -5.01
N ASN A 180 13.63 23.53 -5.20
CA ASN A 180 12.92 24.72 -4.74
C ASN A 180 12.52 24.65 -3.25
N PHE A 181 12.26 23.45 -2.71
CA PHE A 181 11.74 23.29 -1.34
C PHE A 181 12.73 22.66 -0.36
N HIS A 182 13.91 22.23 -0.81
CA HIS A 182 14.98 21.67 0.01
C HIS A 182 14.59 20.43 0.82
N ILE A 183 13.62 19.66 0.36
CA ILE A 183 13.17 18.40 0.96
C ILE A 183 13.61 17.24 0.10
N LYS A 184 13.99 16.12 0.71
CA LYS A 184 14.29 14.88 -0.01
C LYS A 184 13.02 14.09 -0.29
N ILE A 185 12.87 13.66 -1.54
CA ILE A 185 11.83 12.75 -2.00
C ILE A 185 12.49 11.40 -2.30
N ASP A 186 12.08 10.34 -1.60
CA ASP A 186 12.77 9.05 -1.68
C ASP A 186 12.48 8.31 -2.99
N ASP A 187 11.21 8.27 -3.39
CA ASP A 187 10.73 7.53 -4.55
C ASP A 187 9.46 8.16 -5.12
N TYR A 188 9.02 7.65 -6.28
CA TYR A 188 7.76 8.07 -6.86
C TYR A 188 6.93 6.92 -7.41
N ILE A 189 5.64 7.22 -7.58
CA ILE A 189 4.63 6.36 -8.20
C ILE A 189 3.91 7.17 -9.28
N ILE A 190 3.68 6.58 -10.44
CA ILE A 190 2.89 7.16 -11.54
C ILE A 190 1.62 6.34 -11.70
N ILE A 191 0.49 7.03 -11.81
CA ILE A 191 -0.82 6.47 -12.08
C ILE A 191 -1.44 7.32 -13.21
N ASP A 192 -1.70 6.72 -14.37
CA ASP A 192 -2.44 7.39 -15.43
C ASP A 192 -3.96 7.34 -15.19
N PHE A 193 -4.73 8.10 -15.95
CA PHE A 193 -6.18 8.22 -15.75
C PHE A 193 -6.94 6.92 -15.99
N ASN A 194 -6.52 6.07 -16.92
CA ASN A 194 -7.15 4.77 -17.14
C ASN A 194 -6.85 3.85 -15.97
N SER A 195 -5.57 3.80 -15.58
CA SER A 195 -5.10 3.06 -14.40
C SER A 195 -5.83 3.49 -13.13
N PHE A 196 -6.05 4.79 -12.94
CA PHE A 196 -6.83 5.30 -11.81
C PHE A 196 -8.26 4.74 -11.79
N THR A 197 -8.94 4.74 -12.94
CA THR A 197 -10.29 4.19 -13.08
C THR A 197 -10.32 2.71 -12.70
N ASP A 198 -9.40 1.92 -13.25
CA ASP A 198 -9.30 0.49 -12.99
C ASP A 198 -8.93 0.18 -11.53
N ILE A 199 -8.08 1.01 -10.90
CA ILE A 199 -7.76 0.91 -9.47
C ILE A 199 -9.01 1.09 -8.62
N VAL A 200 -9.78 2.16 -8.86
CA VAL A 200 -10.99 2.45 -8.10
C VAL A 200 -12.04 1.35 -8.28
N ASP A 201 -12.22 0.85 -9.51
CA ASP A 201 -13.15 -0.24 -9.79
C ASP A 201 -12.71 -1.55 -9.12
N SER A 202 -11.41 -1.85 -9.10
CA SER A 202 -10.85 -3.00 -8.38
C SER A 202 -11.09 -2.93 -6.87
N LEU A 203 -11.13 -1.72 -6.32
CA LEU A 203 -11.52 -1.48 -4.92
C LEU A 203 -13.03 -1.64 -4.70
N GLY A 204 -13.83 -1.79 -5.77
CA GLY A 204 -15.28 -1.83 -5.75
C GLY A 204 -15.88 -0.43 -5.55
N GLY A 205 -15.34 0.58 -6.22
CA GLY A 205 -15.80 1.97 -6.17
C GLY A 205 -15.41 2.72 -4.89
N LEU A 206 -15.79 3.97 -4.75
CA LEU A 206 -15.55 4.82 -3.59
C LEU A 206 -16.86 5.42 -3.06
N ASP A 207 -17.04 5.39 -1.75
CA ASP A 207 -18.15 6.06 -1.08
C ASP A 207 -17.66 7.44 -0.61
N MET A 208 -18.22 8.51 -1.19
CA MET A 208 -17.80 9.88 -0.92
C MET A 208 -18.99 10.77 -0.58
N ASN A 209 -18.75 11.77 0.26
CA ASN A 209 -19.71 12.82 0.52
C ASN A 209 -19.53 13.92 -0.52
N LEU A 210 -20.59 14.22 -1.27
CA LEU A 210 -20.57 15.15 -2.41
C LEU A 210 -21.63 16.23 -2.23
N THR A 211 -21.30 17.46 -2.65
CA THR A 211 -22.29 18.53 -2.74
C THR A 211 -23.23 18.32 -3.94
N TYR A 212 -24.32 19.09 -3.97
CA TYR A 212 -25.26 19.07 -5.10
C TYR A 212 -24.55 19.37 -6.43
N GLU A 213 -23.72 20.38 -6.47
CA GLU A 213 -23.00 20.83 -7.66
C GLU A 213 -21.97 19.80 -8.13
N GLU A 214 -21.38 19.05 -7.22
CA GLU A 214 -20.44 17.97 -7.55
C GLU A 214 -21.16 16.77 -8.16
N VAL A 215 -22.33 16.41 -7.64
CA VAL A 215 -23.17 15.35 -8.21
C VAL A 215 -23.67 15.76 -9.59
N GLU A 216 -24.18 17.00 -9.75
CA GLU A 216 -24.64 17.55 -11.02
C GLU A 216 -23.50 17.55 -12.08
N TYR A 217 -22.28 17.94 -11.69
CA TYR A 217 -21.13 17.91 -12.58
C TYR A 217 -20.81 16.48 -13.06
N ILE A 218 -20.83 15.49 -12.19
CA ILE A 218 -20.58 14.09 -12.55
C ILE A 218 -21.67 13.58 -13.50
N ASP A 219 -22.92 13.90 -13.23
CA ASP A 219 -24.05 13.53 -14.08
C ASP A 219 -23.92 14.17 -15.48
N TRP A 220 -23.62 15.46 -15.54
CA TRP A 220 -23.35 16.16 -16.80
C TRP A 220 -22.19 15.54 -17.59
N GLN A 221 -21.11 15.11 -16.93
CA GLN A 221 -19.99 14.42 -17.57
C GLN A 221 -20.41 13.06 -18.13
N SER A 222 -21.27 12.31 -17.42
CA SER A 222 -21.83 11.03 -17.85
C SER A 222 -22.65 11.23 -19.12
N TYR A 223 -23.53 12.21 -19.15
CA TYR A 223 -24.34 12.57 -20.31
C TYR A 223 -23.50 13.00 -21.51
N ARG A 224 -22.53 13.91 -21.31
CA ARG A 224 -21.67 14.44 -22.37
C ARG A 224 -20.83 13.36 -23.05
N ASN A 225 -20.35 12.39 -22.31
CA ASN A 225 -19.47 11.33 -22.81
C ASN A 225 -20.24 10.13 -23.38
N LYS A 226 -21.58 10.20 -23.50
CA LYS A 226 -22.46 9.16 -24.07
C LYS A 226 -22.18 7.79 -23.46
N GLN A 227 -22.05 7.72 -22.18
CA GLN A 227 -21.78 6.47 -21.50
C GLN A 227 -23.04 5.61 -21.47
N THR A 228 -22.90 4.36 -21.86
CA THR A 228 -23.96 3.40 -22.05
C THR A 228 -24.57 2.96 -20.72
N ASP A 229 -25.80 2.49 -20.77
CA ASP A 229 -26.76 2.05 -19.74
C ASP A 229 -26.26 1.28 -18.51
N SER A 230 -24.96 0.98 -18.41
CA SER A 230 -24.39 0.28 -17.25
C SER A 230 -23.85 1.22 -16.14
N GLU A 231 -23.66 2.50 -16.46
CA GLU A 231 -23.25 3.50 -15.48
C GLU A 231 -24.50 4.26 -15.06
N LYS A 232 -24.94 4.05 -13.82
CA LYS A 232 -26.09 4.73 -13.24
C LYS A 232 -25.90 6.24 -13.41
N GLU A 233 -26.80 6.86 -14.18
CA GLU A 233 -26.93 8.31 -14.19
C GLU A 233 -27.15 8.79 -12.75
N LEU A 234 -26.28 9.67 -12.30
CA LEU A 234 -26.42 10.33 -11.02
C LEU A 234 -27.29 11.56 -11.29
N ASN A 235 -28.50 11.58 -10.78
CA ASN A 235 -29.34 12.77 -10.82
C ASN A 235 -29.34 13.43 -9.44
N ALA A 236 -28.74 14.61 -9.34
CA ALA A 236 -28.59 15.34 -8.09
C ALA A 236 -29.91 15.56 -7.33
N ASP A 237 -31.04 15.74 -8.06
CA ASP A 237 -32.38 15.93 -7.48
C ASP A 237 -32.92 14.67 -6.78
N ASN A 238 -32.34 13.49 -7.04
CA ASN A 238 -32.77 12.24 -6.43
C ASN A 238 -32.20 11.99 -5.03
N TYR A 239 -31.34 12.88 -4.53
CA TYR A 239 -30.65 12.71 -3.25
C TYR A 239 -31.09 13.77 -2.23
N SER A 240 -31.03 13.37 -0.95
CA SER A 240 -31.20 14.29 0.19
C SER A 240 -29.84 14.71 0.69
N TYR A 241 -29.63 15.99 0.91
CA TYR A 241 -28.37 16.57 1.34
C TYR A 241 -28.47 16.99 2.80
N GLU A 242 -27.45 16.62 3.58
CA GLU A 242 -27.34 16.94 5.01
C GLU A 242 -26.13 17.87 5.24
N LEU A 243 -26.27 18.77 6.21
CA LEU A 243 -25.17 19.69 6.57
C LEU A 243 -24.05 18.91 7.24
N ASN A 244 -22.83 19.03 6.70
CA ASN A 244 -21.64 18.47 7.32
C ASN A 244 -21.00 19.41 8.34
N ASP A 245 -19.92 18.96 9.01
CA ASP A 245 -19.21 19.76 10.02
C ASP A 245 -18.52 21.00 9.43
N ASP A 246 -18.22 20.99 8.13
CA ASP A 246 -17.60 22.11 7.42
C ASP A 246 -18.62 23.18 6.95
N GLY A 247 -19.91 22.91 7.11
CA GLY A 247 -21.00 23.81 6.74
C GLY A 247 -21.53 23.63 5.32
N ASP A 248 -21.13 22.56 4.63
CA ASP A 248 -21.60 22.21 3.29
C ASP A 248 -22.78 21.22 3.35
N TYR A 249 -23.73 21.37 2.44
CA TYR A 249 -24.79 20.37 2.23
C TYR A 249 -24.29 19.25 1.34
N VAL A 250 -24.13 18.05 1.90
CA VAL A 250 -23.55 16.87 1.22
C VAL A 250 -24.45 15.66 1.28
N THR A 251 -24.28 14.76 0.33
CA THR A 251 -24.91 13.45 0.30
C THR A 251 -23.87 12.37 0.02
N LYS A 252 -24.08 11.17 0.58
CA LYS A 252 -23.18 10.03 0.37
C LYS A 252 -23.48 9.34 -0.97
N ILE A 253 -22.51 9.36 -1.88
CA ILE A 253 -22.60 8.77 -3.21
C ILE A 253 -21.54 7.67 -3.36
N HIS A 254 -21.94 6.56 -3.97
CA HIS A 254 -21.03 5.51 -4.40
C HIS A 254 -20.58 5.78 -5.84
N LEU A 255 -19.30 6.08 -6.01
CA LEU A 255 -18.68 6.39 -7.29
C LEU A 255 -17.95 5.17 -7.86
N ASN A 256 -18.14 4.85 -9.14
CA ASN A 256 -17.25 3.98 -9.89
C ASN A 256 -15.95 4.71 -10.25
N GLY A 257 -14.97 4.00 -10.87
CA GLY A 257 -13.67 4.58 -11.17
C GLY A 257 -13.74 5.80 -12.07
N ARG A 258 -14.62 5.79 -13.07
CA ARG A 258 -14.79 6.92 -13.99
C ARG A 258 -15.44 8.13 -13.33
N GLN A 259 -16.46 7.91 -12.53
CA GLN A 259 -17.11 8.96 -11.75
C GLN A 259 -16.15 9.58 -10.73
N ALA A 260 -15.34 8.76 -10.07
CA ALA A 260 -14.26 9.22 -9.16
C ALA A 260 -13.19 10.04 -9.91
N LEU A 261 -12.86 9.66 -11.16
CA LEU A 261 -11.94 10.43 -12.00
C LEU A 261 -12.54 11.81 -12.36
N TRP A 262 -13.80 11.87 -12.74
CA TRP A 262 -14.46 13.15 -13.00
C TRP A 262 -14.50 14.02 -11.75
N TYR A 263 -14.86 13.47 -10.59
CA TYR A 263 -14.79 14.18 -9.32
C TYR A 263 -13.38 14.75 -9.06
N ALA A 264 -12.34 13.94 -9.19
CA ALA A 264 -10.95 14.35 -8.97
C ALA A 264 -10.45 15.42 -9.98
N ARG A 265 -11.07 15.49 -11.17
CA ARG A 265 -10.72 16.46 -12.23
C ARG A 265 -11.62 17.68 -12.26
N ASN A 266 -12.67 17.71 -11.42
CA ASN A 266 -13.67 18.79 -11.42
C ASN A 266 -13.03 20.15 -11.10
N ARG A 267 -13.31 21.12 -11.97
CA ARG A 267 -12.92 22.54 -11.84
C ARG A 267 -14.11 23.48 -11.92
N ASP A 268 -15.27 22.99 -12.42
CA ASP A 268 -16.39 23.82 -12.87
C ASP A 268 -17.45 24.01 -11.78
N SER A 269 -17.62 23.05 -10.86
CA SER A 269 -18.71 23.09 -9.89
C SER A 269 -18.53 24.07 -8.73
N ALA A 270 -17.35 24.48 -8.41
CA ALA A 270 -17.00 25.59 -7.51
C ALA A 270 -15.49 25.69 -7.38
N GLY A 271 -14.76 26.32 -8.29
CA GLY A 271 -13.48 26.64 -7.82
C GLY A 271 -12.25 26.44 -8.70
N SER A 272 -11.21 26.83 -8.10
CA SER A 272 -9.85 26.97 -8.56
C SER A 272 -9.13 25.60 -8.64
N ASP A 273 -7.88 25.59 -9.15
CA ASP A 273 -6.96 24.47 -9.04
C ASP A 273 -6.72 24.02 -7.57
N PHE A 274 -7.00 24.89 -6.60
CA PHE A 274 -6.95 24.57 -5.18
C PHE A 274 -8.02 23.55 -4.77
N ASP A 275 -9.24 23.70 -5.25
CA ASP A 275 -10.35 22.80 -4.93
C ASP A 275 -10.17 21.47 -5.64
N ARG A 276 -9.60 21.47 -6.85
CA ARG A 276 -9.21 20.23 -7.53
C ARG A 276 -8.15 19.47 -6.73
N ALA A 277 -7.09 20.15 -6.26
CA ALA A 277 -6.06 19.52 -5.43
C ALA A 277 -6.64 18.98 -4.11
N TRP A 278 -7.64 19.68 -3.53
CA TRP A 278 -8.37 19.18 -2.37
C TRP A 278 -9.16 17.90 -2.70
N ARG A 279 -9.92 17.86 -3.79
CA ARG A 279 -10.67 16.68 -4.23
C ARG A 279 -9.76 15.47 -4.49
N GLN A 280 -8.59 15.70 -5.07
CA GLN A 280 -7.61 14.64 -5.28
C GLN A 280 -7.13 14.02 -3.96
N ARG A 281 -6.85 14.86 -2.93
CA ARG A 281 -6.50 14.35 -1.59
C ARG A 281 -7.67 13.61 -0.94
N MET A 282 -8.91 14.09 -1.10
CA MET A 282 -10.10 13.41 -0.58
C MET A 282 -10.30 12.02 -1.19
N VAL A 283 -10.01 11.87 -2.49
CA VAL A 283 -10.02 10.55 -3.15
C VAL A 283 -8.96 9.62 -2.53
N ILE A 284 -7.73 10.09 -2.36
CA ILE A 284 -6.66 9.30 -1.73
C ILE A 284 -7.07 8.91 -0.30
N ASP A 285 -7.62 9.85 0.47
CA ASP A 285 -8.08 9.58 1.84
C ASP A 285 -9.17 8.52 1.90
N THR A 286 -10.11 8.56 0.95
CA THR A 286 -11.18 7.56 0.83
C THR A 286 -10.62 6.19 0.45
N VAL A 287 -9.66 6.13 -0.48
CA VAL A 287 -8.94 4.89 -0.81
C VAL A 287 -8.25 4.30 0.42
N LEU A 288 -7.47 5.12 1.16
CA LEU A 288 -6.79 4.69 2.38
C LEU A 288 -7.78 4.21 3.45
N SER A 289 -8.93 4.87 3.58
CA SER A 289 -10.00 4.47 4.52
C SER A 289 -10.61 3.13 4.13
N LYS A 290 -10.77 2.88 2.84
CA LYS A 290 -11.26 1.62 2.31
C LYS A 290 -10.26 0.48 2.53
N LEU A 291 -8.97 0.74 2.31
CA LEU A 291 -7.90 -0.22 2.61
C LEU A 291 -7.80 -0.53 4.10
N LYS A 292 -7.95 0.47 4.97
CA LYS A 292 -7.98 0.29 6.44
C LYS A 292 -9.06 -0.70 6.89
N SER A 293 -10.22 -0.70 6.24
CA SER A 293 -11.36 -1.56 6.58
C SER A 293 -11.32 -2.94 5.91
N ALA A 294 -10.35 -3.18 5.01
CA ALA A 294 -10.26 -4.41 4.26
C ALA A 294 -9.55 -5.52 5.07
N ASP A 295 -10.07 -6.74 4.96
CA ASP A 295 -9.40 -7.93 5.50
C ASP A 295 -8.15 -8.31 4.66
N PRO A 296 -7.22 -9.14 5.19
CA PRO A 296 -5.98 -9.48 4.51
C PRO A 296 -6.17 -10.14 3.13
N PHE A 297 -7.25 -10.91 2.92
CA PHE A 297 -7.54 -11.53 1.62
C PHE A 297 -7.94 -10.47 0.60
N ARG A 298 -8.77 -9.52 1.02
CA ARG A 298 -9.19 -8.39 0.19
C ARG A 298 -8.02 -7.47 -0.14
N LEU A 299 -7.16 -7.16 0.83
CA LEU A 299 -5.92 -6.40 0.59
C LEU A 299 -5.02 -7.09 -0.44
N SER A 300 -4.87 -8.42 -0.35
CA SER A 300 -4.09 -9.20 -1.31
C SER A 300 -4.71 -9.17 -2.71
N ALA A 301 -6.02 -9.33 -2.82
CA ALA A 301 -6.74 -9.27 -4.09
C ALA A 301 -6.62 -7.88 -4.75
N VAL A 302 -6.79 -6.81 -3.96
CA VAL A 302 -6.60 -5.41 -4.41
C VAL A 302 -5.16 -5.20 -4.88
N GLY A 303 -4.16 -5.63 -4.09
CA GLY A 303 -2.75 -5.50 -4.47
C GLY A 303 -2.45 -6.18 -5.81
N ILE A 304 -2.97 -7.39 -6.05
CA ILE A 304 -2.81 -8.11 -7.32
C ILE A 304 -3.51 -7.36 -8.47
N SER A 305 -4.71 -6.83 -8.24
CA SER A 305 -5.50 -6.14 -9.27
C SER A 305 -4.89 -4.78 -9.65
N VAL A 306 -4.37 -4.05 -8.65
CA VAL A 306 -3.82 -2.69 -8.81
C VAL A 306 -2.39 -2.70 -9.37
N SER A 307 -1.60 -3.73 -9.05
CA SER A 307 -0.17 -3.75 -9.40
C SER A 307 0.18 -3.52 -10.87
N PRO A 308 -0.60 -3.96 -11.89
CA PRO A 308 -0.29 -3.69 -13.29
C PRO A 308 -0.43 -2.21 -13.70
N TYR A 309 -1.16 -1.45 -12.90
CA TYR A 309 -1.49 -0.04 -13.15
C TYR A 309 -0.54 0.94 -12.46
N VAL A 310 0.44 0.41 -11.75
CA VAL A 310 1.44 1.20 -11.00
C VAL A 310 2.77 1.18 -11.75
N THR A 311 3.31 2.36 -12.03
CA THR A 311 4.70 2.53 -12.49
C THR A 311 5.52 3.21 -11.38
N THR A 312 6.74 2.73 -11.12
CA THR A 312 7.58 3.28 -10.04
C THR A 312 9.08 3.11 -10.32
N ASN A 313 9.90 3.98 -9.73
CA ASN A 313 11.36 3.85 -9.69
C ASN A 313 11.87 2.99 -8.53
N MET A 314 10.98 2.57 -7.63
CA MET A 314 11.34 1.74 -6.47
C MET A 314 11.90 0.38 -6.91
N SER A 315 12.89 -0.12 -6.20
CA SER A 315 13.24 -1.54 -6.30
C SER A 315 12.13 -2.44 -5.70
N PRO A 316 12.03 -3.72 -6.09
CA PRO A 316 11.05 -4.64 -5.49
C PRO A 316 11.14 -4.73 -3.96
N ALA A 317 12.35 -4.62 -3.40
CA ALA A 317 12.54 -4.60 -1.95
C ALA A 317 11.99 -3.30 -1.32
N ALA A 318 12.20 -2.15 -1.97
CA ALA A 318 11.66 -0.87 -1.53
C ALA A 318 10.12 -0.86 -1.59
N VAL A 319 9.52 -1.38 -2.67
CA VAL A 319 8.05 -1.55 -2.79
C VAL A 319 7.51 -2.36 -1.60
N THR A 320 8.14 -3.51 -1.29
CA THR A 320 7.69 -4.36 -0.18
C THR A 320 7.79 -3.63 1.16
N GLY A 321 8.91 -2.94 1.42
CA GLY A 321 9.12 -2.20 2.66
C GLY A 321 8.15 -1.03 2.82
N LYS A 322 7.97 -0.20 1.77
CA LYS A 322 7.08 0.96 1.80
C LYS A 322 5.60 0.56 1.84
N ALA A 323 5.21 -0.51 1.14
CA ALA A 323 3.86 -1.07 1.25
C ALA A 323 3.57 -1.56 2.68
N ALA A 324 4.52 -2.24 3.32
CA ALA A 324 4.37 -2.66 4.72
C ALA A 324 4.26 -1.45 5.67
N SER A 325 5.08 -0.40 5.46
CA SER A 325 4.99 0.86 6.22
C SER A 325 3.63 1.54 6.03
N LEU A 326 3.13 1.62 4.80
CA LEU A 326 1.82 2.21 4.50
C LEU A 326 0.68 1.42 5.15
N ILE A 327 0.71 0.09 5.06
CA ILE A 327 -0.30 -0.78 5.73
C ILE A 327 -0.28 -0.55 7.24
N GLY A 328 0.92 -0.46 7.86
CA GLY A 328 1.06 -0.11 9.26
C GLY A 328 0.49 1.25 9.62
N ALA A 329 0.64 2.22 8.71
CA ALA A 329 0.20 3.60 8.89
C ALA A 329 -1.31 3.85 8.62
N LEU A 330 -2.06 2.86 8.12
CA LEU A 330 -3.49 3.04 7.79
C LEU A 330 -4.37 3.47 8.98
N ASN A 331 -3.91 3.19 10.21
CA ASN A 331 -4.60 3.58 11.45
C ASN A 331 -4.08 4.87 12.08
N TRP A 332 -3.05 5.50 11.50
CA TRP A 332 -2.47 6.73 12.01
C TRP A 332 -3.31 7.95 11.69
N ASP A 333 -3.03 9.05 12.38
CA ASP A 333 -3.65 10.34 12.10
C ASP A 333 -3.25 10.83 10.71
N ARG A 334 -4.21 11.44 10.01
CA ARG A 334 -4.01 11.95 8.65
C ARG A 334 -4.01 13.45 8.65
N GLU A 335 -3.00 14.02 8.01
CA GLU A 335 -2.85 15.47 7.86
C GLU A 335 -2.72 15.84 6.39
N GLN A 336 -3.22 17.00 6.03
CA GLN A 336 -3.21 17.49 4.64
C GLN A 336 -2.59 18.88 4.58
N TYR A 337 -1.75 19.08 3.57
CA TYR A 337 -1.10 20.34 3.27
C TYR A 337 -1.14 20.62 1.77
N ARG A 338 -0.85 21.82 1.37
CA ARG A 338 -0.68 22.20 -0.02
C ARG A 338 0.36 23.28 -0.19
N VAL A 339 1.00 23.31 -1.34
CA VAL A 339 1.92 24.34 -1.75
C VAL A 339 1.38 24.96 -3.04
N PRO A 340 1.18 26.30 -3.07
CA PRO A 340 1.39 27.29 -2.01
C PRO A 340 0.22 27.35 -1.03
N GLN A 341 0.43 27.94 0.15
CA GLN A 341 -0.67 28.33 1.06
C GLN A 341 -1.46 29.52 0.48
N ARG A 342 -2.73 29.70 0.95
CA ARG A 342 -3.64 30.74 0.42
C ARG A 342 -3.11 32.16 0.56
N ASP A 343 -2.31 32.40 1.58
CA ASP A 343 -1.74 33.72 1.95
C ASP A 343 -0.32 33.92 1.40
N ASN A 344 0.23 32.95 0.65
CA ASN A 344 1.62 32.96 0.19
C ASN A 344 1.77 32.78 -1.31
N TYR A 345 0.87 33.33 -2.12
CA TYR A 345 1.02 33.35 -3.56
C TYR A 345 0.26 34.52 -4.19
N TYR A 346 0.60 34.81 -5.43
CA TYR A 346 -0.15 35.68 -6.33
C TYR A 346 -0.14 35.12 -7.75
N ASP A 347 -1.17 35.48 -8.50
CA ASP A 347 -1.26 35.13 -9.92
C ASP A 347 -0.43 36.10 -10.75
N GLN A 348 0.40 35.58 -11.63
CA GLN A 348 1.24 36.38 -12.54
C GLN A 348 1.15 35.82 -13.95
N TRP A 349 1.00 36.74 -14.91
CA TRP A 349 1.15 36.39 -16.32
C TRP A 349 2.64 36.38 -16.68
N THR A 350 3.13 35.31 -17.28
CA THR A 350 4.50 35.10 -17.73
C THR A 350 4.52 34.83 -19.24
N ASP A 351 5.56 35.28 -19.94
CA ASP A 351 5.65 35.17 -21.39
C ASP A 351 5.77 33.69 -21.86
N ASN A 352 6.39 32.85 -21.06
CA ASN A 352 6.64 31.44 -21.39
C ASN A 352 5.55 30.50 -20.87
N ALA A 353 4.95 30.78 -19.71
CA ALA A 353 4.03 29.86 -19.02
C ALA A 353 2.58 30.37 -18.99
N GLY A 354 2.28 31.58 -19.44
CA GLY A 354 0.96 32.20 -19.31
C GLY A 354 0.63 32.53 -17.83
N LEU A 355 -0.62 32.39 -17.42
CA LEU A 355 -1.01 32.62 -16.03
C LEU A 355 -0.42 31.56 -15.13
N ALA A 356 0.41 31.95 -14.16
CA ALA A 356 1.12 31.07 -13.24
C ALA A 356 0.95 31.53 -11.78
N LEU A 357 1.13 30.60 -10.84
CA LEU A 357 1.10 30.85 -9.40
C LEU A 357 2.53 31.11 -8.91
N VAL A 358 2.81 32.29 -8.47
CA VAL A 358 4.13 32.69 -7.95
C VAL A 358 4.07 32.72 -6.42
N ILE A 359 5.03 32.04 -5.77
CA ILE A 359 5.16 32.08 -4.30
C ILE A 359 5.65 33.45 -3.89
N THR A 360 4.96 34.10 -2.95
CA THR A 360 5.31 35.45 -2.46
C THR A 360 6.55 35.41 -1.58
N ASP A 361 6.66 34.45 -0.70
CA ASP A 361 7.78 34.24 0.21
C ASP A 361 8.19 32.77 0.16
N GLU A 362 9.27 32.49 -0.59
CA GLU A 362 9.79 31.14 -0.79
C GLU A 362 10.38 30.56 0.50
N ASP A 363 11.04 31.38 1.34
CA ASP A 363 11.62 30.90 2.59
C ASP A 363 10.52 30.51 3.58
N LYS A 364 9.44 31.29 3.67
CA LYS A 364 8.25 30.93 4.43
C LYS A 364 7.68 29.59 3.92
N ALA A 365 7.53 29.41 2.61
CA ALA A 365 7.01 28.19 2.02
C ALA A 365 7.88 26.96 2.34
N ARG A 366 9.22 27.11 2.31
CA ARG A 366 10.17 26.05 2.67
C ARG A 366 10.07 25.68 4.15
N VAL A 367 10.05 26.67 5.04
CA VAL A 367 9.96 26.45 6.49
C VAL A 367 8.65 25.75 6.84
N GLU A 368 7.51 26.26 6.39
CA GLU A 368 6.20 25.67 6.68
C GLU A 368 6.07 24.25 6.13
N LEU A 369 6.58 23.99 4.93
CA LEU A 369 6.56 22.63 4.35
C LEU A 369 7.45 21.68 5.13
N THR A 370 8.65 22.13 5.52
CA THR A 370 9.59 21.35 6.32
C THR A 370 9.02 21.01 7.69
N GLU A 371 8.43 22.01 8.36
CA GLU A 371 7.74 21.81 9.64
C GLU A 371 6.57 20.80 9.49
N PHE A 372 5.77 20.93 8.43
CA PHE A 372 4.69 20.01 8.17
C PHE A 372 5.20 18.56 7.95
N ILE A 373 6.24 18.38 7.13
CA ILE A 373 6.75 17.04 6.78
C ILE A 373 7.49 16.41 7.97
N PHE A 374 8.42 17.15 8.61
CA PHE A 374 9.38 16.61 9.57
C PHE A 374 9.06 16.96 11.04
N GLY A 375 8.19 17.94 11.26
CA GLY A 375 7.84 18.42 12.61
C GLY A 375 8.94 19.26 13.27
N GLU A 376 9.77 19.96 12.47
CA GLU A 376 10.92 20.76 12.90
C GLU A 376 10.88 22.16 12.31
#